data_08a97d7f67719e35f3bd86025c61371c
#
_entry.id   08a97d7f67719e35f3bd86025c61371c
#
_cell.length_a   1.000
_cell.length_b   1.000
_cell.length_c   1.000
_cell.angle_alpha   90.00
_cell.angle_beta   90.00
_cell.angle_gamma   90.00
#
_symmetry.space_group_name_H-M   'P 1'
#
loop_
_entity.id
_entity.type
_entity.pdbx_description
1 polymer ?
#
loop_
_entity_poly.entity_id
_entity_poly.type
_entity_poly.pdbx_seq_one_letter_code
_entity_poly.pdbx_strand_id
1 'polypeptide(L)'
;MAIEVSLIIPSQNADTKLHELLRGIPDWERIPNEIIIVDSSEKESIIPKDIELSIKKLGIDLLVLYENNLYPGHARNIGISSASNSVLAFLDTSTQPTSKWLSDGLSLMKAKNSDGIWGKTYYQANTFSSKIFRACTFGTKPIRTFPGSILNKKIFNRCGLFIESTRAGEDGDWMSRAELQEIDIVNPEEILNYDQLNSMSIKKLIKKWFRNNMFGAKLPFYRAHRDFYYYAISFVAVVIAFNWNWILASWDEESIFFIPYITKISILIILIIYIFMRGIFLPKKKGVNLSFIFPINFIFIFLLSVLLDLTKALAFAYSKFDR
;
A
#
# COMPACT_ATOMS: atom_id res chain seq x y z
N MET A 1 -16.52 -12.92 28.75
CA MET A 1 -15.06 -13.20 28.67
C MET A 1 -14.39 -12.09 27.87
N ALA A 2 -13.18 -11.71 28.24
CA ALA A 2 -12.40 -10.76 27.44
C ALA A 2 -11.98 -11.44 26.12
N ILE A 3 -12.00 -10.69 25.03
CA ILE A 3 -11.56 -11.19 23.72
C ILE A 3 -10.05 -11.38 23.75
N GLU A 4 -9.56 -12.58 23.50
CA GLU A 4 -8.13 -12.88 23.43
C GLU A 4 -7.62 -12.63 22.00
N VAL A 5 -6.42 -12.03 21.88
CA VAL A 5 -5.87 -11.53 20.64
C VAL A 5 -4.44 -12.00 20.45
N SER A 6 -4.15 -12.55 19.25
CA SER A 6 -2.79 -12.79 18.78
C SER A 6 -2.35 -11.66 17.85
N LEU A 7 -1.28 -10.97 18.21
CA LEU A 7 -0.65 -9.93 17.37
C LEU A 7 0.41 -10.56 16.47
N ILE A 8 0.24 -10.45 15.16
CA ILE A 8 1.14 -11.00 14.15
C ILE A 8 1.97 -9.88 13.52
N ILE A 9 3.30 -10.03 13.57
CA ILE A 9 4.27 -9.05 13.08
C ILE A 9 5.26 -9.75 12.13
N PRO A 10 5.06 -9.66 10.80
CA PRO A 10 6.11 -10.06 9.87
C PRO A 10 7.28 -9.08 9.93
N SER A 11 8.49 -9.58 10.05
CA SER A 11 9.73 -8.79 10.09
C SER A 11 10.71 -9.25 9.03
N GLN A 12 11.45 -8.30 8.44
CA GLN A 12 12.57 -8.60 7.56
C GLN A 12 13.59 -7.46 7.58
N ASN A 13 14.79 -7.74 8.12
CA ASN A 13 15.88 -6.76 8.24
C ASN A 13 15.42 -5.43 8.88
N ALA A 14 14.62 -5.52 9.95
CA ALA A 14 13.92 -4.38 10.53
C ALA A 14 14.07 -4.26 12.05
N ASP A 15 15.16 -4.76 12.63
CA ASP A 15 15.41 -4.88 14.07
C ASP A 15 15.07 -3.59 14.85
N THR A 16 15.60 -2.45 14.44
CA THR A 16 15.35 -1.17 15.11
C THR A 16 13.87 -0.85 15.18
N LYS A 17 13.14 -0.98 14.07
CA LYS A 17 11.69 -0.67 14.03
C LYS A 17 10.87 -1.70 14.77
N LEU A 18 11.25 -2.97 14.70
CA LEU A 18 10.63 -4.03 15.49
C LEU A 18 10.78 -3.76 16.99
N HIS A 19 12.00 -3.42 17.44
CA HIS A 19 12.25 -3.11 18.83
C HIS A 19 11.50 -1.86 19.31
N GLU A 20 11.41 -0.81 18.48
CA GLU A 20 10.59 0.38 18.78
C GLU A 20 9.11 0.03 18.94
N LEU A 21 8.56 -0.79 18.05
CA LEU A 21 7.17 -1.25 18.12
C LEU A 21 6.93 -2.05 19.41
N LEU A 22 7.79 -3.02 19.71
CA LEU A 22 7.65 -3.87 20.90
C LEU A 22 7.77 -3.07 22.21
N ARG A 23 8.66 -2.06 22.26
CA ARG A 23 8.79 -1.16 23.43
C ARG A 23 7.56 -0.29 23.66
N GLY A 24 6.77 -0.02 22.63
CA GLY A 24 5.53 0.74 22.77
C GLY A 24 4.34 -0.07 23.30
N ILE A 25 4.38 -1.40 23.24
CA ILE A 25 3.24 -2.26 23.65
C ILE A 25 2.84 -2.09 25.12
N PRO A 26 3.77 -1.95 26.09
CA PRO A 26 3.40 -1.73 27.50
C PRO A 26 2.52 -0.49 27.75
N ASP A 27 2.57 0.50 26.86
CA ASP A 27 1.80 1.74 26.97
C ASP A 27 0.39 1.64 26.36
N TRP A 28 0.03 0.49 25.78
CA TRP A 28 -1.29 0.31 25.18
C TRP A 28 -2.38 0.11 26.23
N GLU A 29 -3.54 0.73 26.05
CA GLU A 29 -4.71 0.56 26.94
C GLU A 29 -5.20 -0.90 26.97
N ARG A 30 -5.07 -1.58 25.83
CA ARG A 30 -5.32 -3.02 25.68
C ARG A 30 -4.10 -3.68 25.07
N ILE A 31 -3.49 -4.62 25.77
CA ILE A 31 -2.37 -5.42 25.28
C ILE A 31 -2.88 -6.72 24.63
N PRO A 32 -2.16 -7.29 23.65
CA PRO A 32 -2.46 -8.62 23.12
C PRO A 32 -2.16 -9.71 24.15
N ASN A 33 -2.77 -10.87 24.01
CA ASN A 33 -2.46 -12.03 24.84
C ASN A 33 -1.23 -12.79 24.31
N GLU A 34 -1.00 -12.71 22.99
CA GLU A 34 0.07 -13.39 22.29
C GLU A 34 0.69 -12.46 21.24
N ILE A 35 2.00 -12.49 21.09
CA ILE A 35 2.74 -11.80 20.03
C ILE A 35 3.50 -12.86 19.23
N ILE A 36 3.27 -12.89 17.93
CA ILE A 36 3.93 -13.79 17.00
C ILE A 36 4.75 -12.96 16.04
N ILE A 37 6.07 -13.06 16.14
CA ILE A 37 7.00 -12.42 15.22
C ILE A 37 7.45 -13.49 14.22
N VAL A 38 7.23 -13.25 12.92
CA VAL A 38 7.76 -14.09 11.87
C VAL A 38 8.90 -13.35 11.19
N ASP A 39 10.11 -13.70 11.57
CA ASP A 39 11.32 -13.07 11.07
C ASP A 39 11.82 -13.77 9.82
N SER A 40 11.90 -13.03 8.71
CA SER A 40 12.38 -13.50 7.42
C SER A 40 13.68 -12.81 6.98
N SER A 41 14.46 -12.34 7.95
CA SER A 41 15.74 -11.65 7.73
C SER A 41 16.81 -12.59 7.20
N GLU A 42 17.87 -12.05 6.60
CA GLU A 42 19.04 -12.83 6.18
C GLU A 42 19.79 -13.45 7.38
N LYS A 43 19.72 -12.77 8.52
CA LYS A 43 20.18 -13.26 9.83
C LYS A 43 19.06 -13.09 10.81
N GLU A 44 18.87 -14.07 11.67
CA GLU A 44 17.86 -14.06 12.72
C GLU A 44 17.95 -12.79 13.56
N SER A 45 16.80 -12.13 13.73
CA SER A 45 16.67 -10.94 14.57
C SER A 45 16.74 -11.34 16.04
N ILE A 46 17.58 -10.66 16.82
CA ILE A 46 17.70 -10.91 18.24
C ILE A 46 16.82 -9.92 18.99
N ILE A 47 15.82 -10.43 19.69
CA ILE A 47 15.00 -9.59 20.59
C ILE A 47 15.83 -9.28 21.85
N PRO A 48 16.07 -8.01 22.18
CA PRO A 48 16.78 -7.62 23.39
C PRO A 48 16.11 -8.16 24.66
N LYS A 49 16.90 -8.63 25.61
CA LYS A 49 16.39 -9.21 26.87
C LYS A 49 15.51 -8.28 27.69
N ASP A 50 15.76 -6.97 27.63
CA ASP A 50 14.92 -5.95 28.29
C ASP A 50 13.49 -5.94 27.72
N ILE A 51 13.36 -6.11 26.39
CA ILE A 51 12.06 -6.20 25.71
C ILE A 51 11.37 -7.52 26.05
N GLU A 52 12.07 -8.65 25.98
CA GLU A 52 11.49 -9.97 26.33
C GLU A 52 10.98 -9.98 27.78
N LEU A 53 11.78 -9.46 28.72
CA LEU A 53 11.39 -9.37 30.13
C LEU A 53 10.19 -8.44 30.35
N SER A 54 10.13 -7.32 29.60
CA SER A 54 9.00 -6.40 29.67
C SER A 54 7.71 -7.07 29.20
N ILE A 55 7.74 -7.75 28.03
CA ILE A 55 6.61 -8.47 27.46
C ILE A 55 6.15 -9.60 28.42
N LYS A 56 7.09 -10.38 28.95
CA LYS A 56 6.81 -11.46 29.91
C LYS A 56 6.16 -10.96 31.21
N LYS A 57 6.61 -9.82 31.72
CA LYS A 57 6.00 -9.20 32.93
C LYS A 57 4.54 -8.80 32.74
N LEU A 58 4.14 -8.52 31.49
CA LEU A 58 2.76 -8.21 31.12
C LEU A 58 1.88 -9.46 30.97
N GLY A 59 2.45 -10.67 31.09
CA GLY A 59 1.74 -11.92 30.85
C GLY A 59 1.42 -12.19 29.38
N ILE A 60 2.20 -11.62 28.46
CA ILE A 60 2.03 -11.82 27.02
C ILE A 60 2.93 -12.98 26.58
N ASP A 61 2.36 -13.95 25.85
CA ASP A 61 3.10 -15.02 25.22
C ASP A 61 3.84 -14.49 23.99
N LEU A 62 5.17 -14.61 23.97
CA LEU A 62 6.01 -14.17 22.85
C LEU A 62 6.54 -15.38 22.10
N LEU A 63 6.13 -15.51 20.83
CA LEU A 63 6.62 -16.52 19.89
C LEU A 63 7.43 -15.84 18.79
N VAL A 64 8.68 -16.22 18.63
CA VAL A 64 9.54 -15.76 17.52
C VAL A 64 9.82 -16.95 16.61
N LEU A 65 9.40 -16.84 15.35
CA LEU A 65 9.61 -17.85 14.32
C LEU A 65 10.58 -17.28 13.29
N TYR A 66 11.65 -18.00 13.03
CA TYR A 66 12.65 -17.61 12.04
C TYR A 66 12.60 -18.55 10.82
N GLU A 67 12.40 -17.94 9.66
CA GLU A 67 12.51 -18.64 8.38
C GLU A 67 12.99 -17.67 7.30
N ASN A 68 14.19 -17.89 6.81
CA ASN A 68 14.91 -16.97 5.91
C ASN A 68 14.18 -16.76 4.57
N ASN A 69 14.25 -15.54 4.04
CA ASN A 69 13.79 -15.17 2.69
C ASN A 69 12.29 -15.34 2.39
N LEU A 70 11.43 -15.34 3.40
CA LEU A 70 10.00 -15.35 3.16
C LEU A 70 9.51 -14.04 2.52
N TYR A 71 8.49 -14.16 1.71
CA TYR A 71 7.70 -13.00 1.29
C TYR A 71 6.65 -12.64 2.35
N PRO A 72 6.18 -11.37 2.37
CA PRO A 72 5.29 -10.90 3.44
C PRO A 72 4.01 -11.73 3.60
N GLY A 73 3.42 -12.20 2.50
CA GLY A 73 2.23 -13.05 2.54
C GLY A 73 2.49 -14.39 3.22
N HIS A 74 3.63 -15.03 2.91
CA HIS A 74 4.02 -16.29 3.53
C HIS A 74 4.29 -16.10 5.03
N ALA A 75 5.03 -15.07 5.41
CA ALA A 75 5.27 -14.76 6.82
C ALA A 75 3.96 -14.54 7.60
N ARG A 76 2.97 -13.83 7.02
CA ARG A 76 1.65 -13.68 7.63
C ARG A 76 0.92 -15.01 7.76
N ASN A 77 1.00 -15.90 6.76
CA ASN A 77 0.37 -17.23 6.80
C ASN A 77 0.92 -18.10 7.92
N ILE A 78 2.24 -18.09 8.12
CA ILE A 78 2.89 -18.77 9.24
C ILE A 78 2.35 -18.20 10.57
N GLY A 79 2.29 -16.88 10.72
CA GLY A 79 1.75 -16.23 11.91
C GLY A 79 0.28 -16.59 12.17
N ILE A 80 -0.56 -16.63 11.13
CA ILE A 80 -1.98 -17.02 11.23
C ILE A 80 -2.11 -18.49 11.70
N SER A 81 -1.29 -19.37 11.14
CA SER A 81 -1.31 -20.81 11.49
C SER A 81 -0.86 -21.04 12.92
N SER A 82 0.15 -20.30 13.40
CA SER A 82 0.73 -20.45 14.73
C SER A 82 -0.10 -19.75 15.83
N ALA A 83 -1.03 -18.87 15.47
CA ALA A 83 -1.82 -18.12 16.43
C ALA A 83 -2.79 -19.00 17.20
N SER A 84 -2.80 -18.85 18.54
CA SER A 84 -3.66 -19.61 19.46
C SER A 84 -5.05 -19.00 19.59
N ASN A 85 -5.19 -17.68 19.37
CA ASN A 85 -6.42 -16.96 19.63
C ASN A 85 -7.32 -16.85 18.40
N SER A 86 -8.62 -16.64 18.65
CA SER A 86 -9.64 -16.52 17.60
C SER A 86 -9.68 -15.15 16.92
N VAL A 87 -9.07 -14.12 17.53
CA VAL A 87 -8.94 -12.79 16.96
C VAL A 87 -7.47 -12.50 16.68
N LEU A 88 -7.18 -12.09 15.46
CA LEU A 88 -5.84 -11.79 14.98
C LEU A 88 -5.71 -10.30 14.69
N ALA A 89 -4.66 -9.69 15.20
CA ALA A 89 -4.27 -8.32 14.93
C ALA A 89 -2.97 -8.31 14.09
N PHE A 90 -2.87 -7.41 13.12
CA PHE A 90 -1.74 -7.39 12.18
C PHE A 90 -1.05 -6.03 12.19
N LEU A 91 0.26 -6.01 12.42
CA LEU A 91 1.09 -4.82 12.28
C LEU A 91 2.33 -5.13 11.46
N ASP A 92 2.76 -4.19 10.63
CA ASP A 92 4.11 -4.21 10.06
C ASP A 92 5.08 -3.51 11.02
N THR A 93 6.36 -3.81 10.97
CA THR A 93 7.39 -3.18 11.82
C THR A 93 7.48 -1.65 11.68
N SER A 94 7.01 -1.08 10.55
CA SER A 94 6.97 0.37 10.32
C SER A 94 5.66 1.03 10.77
N THR A 95 4.72 0.27 11.33
CA THR A 95 3.44 0.78 11.82
C THR A 95 3.60 1.31 13.24
N GLN A 96 3.07 2.50 13.50
CA GLN A 96 3.07 3.14 14.82
C GLN A 96 1.61 3.29 15.27
N PRO A 97 1.06 2.30 15.97
CA PRO A 97 -0.28 2.40 16.55
C PRO A 97 -0.30 3.38 17.72
N THR A 98 -1.46 3.96 18.00
CA THR A 98 -1.69 4.67 19.27
C THR A 98 -1.93 3.67 20.39
N SER A 99 -1.88 4.14 21.65
CA SER A 99 -2.19 3.31 22.83
C SER A 99 -3.61 2.74 22.78
N LYS A 100 -4.53 3.38 22.05
CA LYS A 100 -5.96 3.02 21.93
C LYS A 100 -6.28 2.10 20.76
N TRP A 101 -5.36 1.93 19.81
CA TRP A 101 -5.63 1.19 18.58
C TRP A 101 -6.32 -0.15 18.80
N LEU A 102 -5.79 -0.97 19.70
CA LEU A 102 -6.34 -2.31 19.94
C LEU A 102 -7.65 -2.26 20.71
N SER A 103 -7.76 -1.40 21.74
CA SER A 103 -8.97 -1.24 22.55
C SER A 103 -10.15 -0.72 21.73
N ASP A 104 -9.92 0.34 20.96
CA ASP A 104 -10.96 0.96 20.12
C ASP A 104 -11.36 0.04 18.98
N GLY A 105 -10.39 -0.66 18.38
CA GLY A 105 -10.65 -1.62 17.34
C GLY A 105 -11.54 -2.78 17.80
N LEU A 106 -11.22 -3.39 18.94
CA LEU A 106 -12.04 -4.47 19.49
C LEU A 106 -13.43 -3.98 19.91
N SER A 107 -13.52 -2.76 20.47
CA SER A 107 -14.79 -2.14 20.84
C SER A 107 -15.66 -1.88 19.63
N LEU A 108 -15.09 -1.37 18.55
CA LEU A 108 -15.80 -1.14 17.28
C LEU A 108 -16.28 -2.45 16.66
N MET A 109 -15.41 -3.47 16.61
CA MET A 109 -15.74 -4.80 16.10
C MET A 109 -16.93 -5.40 16.87
N LYS A 110 -16.94 -5.28 18.21
CA LYS A 110 -18.05 -5.73 19.05
C LYS A 110 -19.32 -4.92 18.83
N ALA A 111 -19.22 -3.58 18.79
CA ALA A 111 -20.36 -2.69 18.62
C ALA A 111 -21.07 -2.87 17.27
N LYS A 112 -20.32 -3.19 16.23
CA LYS A 112 -20.84 -3.44 14.87
C LYS A 112 -21.19 -4.91 14.63
N ASN A 113 -20.88 -5.80 15.56
CA ASN A 113 -21.00 -7.26 15.39
C ASN A 113 -20.35 -7.74 14.08
N SER A 114 -19.21 -7.14 13.72
CA SER A 114 -18.49 -7.39 12.46
C SER A 114 -17.45 -8.52 12.58
N ASP A 115 -17.07 -9.07 11.45
CA ASP A 115 -16.00 -10.08 11.37
C ASP A 115 -14.60 -9.48 11.58
N GLY A 116 -14.47 -8.16 11.52
CA GLY A 116 -13.22 -7.46 11.78
C GLY A 116 -13.25 -5.97 11.49
N ILE A 117 -12.09 -5.35 11.63
CA ILE A 117 -11.83 -3.98 11.22
C ILE A 117 -10.61 -3.93 10.30
N TRP A 118 -10.63 -3.02 9.33
CA TRP A 118 -9.47 -2.72 8.49
C TRP A 118 -8.45 -1.87 9.23
N GLY A 119 -7.21 -1.93 8.79
CA GLY A 119 -6.24 -0.90 9.11
C GLY A 119 -6.54 0.40 8.36
N LYS A 120 -6.19 1.53 8.97
CA LYS A 120 -6.28 2.86 8.35
C LYS A 120 -4.98 3.60 8.65
N THR A 121 -4.22 3.87 7.61
CA THR A 121 -2.82 4.30 7.75
C THR A 121 -2.58 5.67 7.14
N TYR A 122 -1.83 6.50 7.84
CA TYR A 122 -1.33 7.77 7.38
C TYR A 122 0.20 7.70 7.22
N TYR A 123 0.69 7.98 6.01
CA TYR A 123 2.12 7.99 5.74
C TYR A 123 2.77 9.28 6.23
N GLN A 124 3.61 9.17 7.24
CA GLN A 124 4.36 10.31 7.78
C GLN A 124 5.39 10.82 6.76
N ALA A 125 5.53 12.14 6.70
CA ALA A 125 6.50 12.81 5.83
C ALA A 125 6.90 14.14 6.46
N ASN A 126 8.08 14.19 7.08
CA ASN A 126 8.57 15.33 7.86
C ASN A 126 9.60 16.15 7.09
N THR A 127 10.38 15.51 6.20
CA THR A 127 11.37 16.18 5.35
C THR A 127 10.76 16.69 4.06
N PHE A 128 11.42 17.63 3.39
CA PHE A 128 10.99 18.12 2.07
C PHE A 128 10.84 16.96 1.05
N SER A 129 11.86 16.12 0.93
CA SER A 129 11.84 14.99 0.00
C SER A 129 10.70 14.00 0.32
N SER A 130 10.52 13.64 1.59
CA SER A 130 9.44 12.74 1.99
C SER A 130 8.04 13.32 1.71
N LYS A 131 7.85 14.65 1.85
CA LYS A 131 6.60 15.34 1.49
C LYS A 131 6.34 15.26 -0.02
N ILE A 132 7.35 15.45 -0.86
CA ILE A 132 7.24 15.28 -2.31
C ILE A 132 6.93 13.82 -2.66
N PHE A 133 7.65 12.85 -2.05
CA PHE A 133 7.39 11.41 -2.25
C PHE A 133 5.95 11.06 -1.91
N ARG A 134 5.46 11.54 -0.75
CA ARG A 134 4.09 11.33 -0.32
C ARG A 134 3.07 11.93 -1.29
N ALA A 135 3.30 13.15 -1.76
CA ALA A 135 2.42 13.81 -2.73
C ALA A 135 2.27 13.01 -4.04
N CYS A 136 3.37 12.42 -4.53
CA CYS A 136 3.36 11.61 -5.76
C CYS A 136 2.74 10.21 -5.55
N THR A 137 2.78 9.65 -4.33
CA THR A 137 2.42 8.25 -4.05
C THR A 137 1.13 8.12 -3.27
N PHE A 138 1.18 8.24 -1.95
CA PHE A 138 0.08 7.94 -1.01
C PHE A 138 -0.85 9.13 -0.77
N GLY A 139 -0.35 10.37 -0.89
CA GLY A 139 -1.09 11.59 -0.54
C GLY A 139 -1.13 11.87 0.96
N THR A 140 -1.98 12.82 1.35
CA THR A 140 -2.14 13.25 2.75
C THR A 140 -3.44 12.77 3.40
N LYS A 141 -4.26 12.01 2.68
CA LYS A 141 -5.43 11.35 3.27
C LYS A 141 -5.02 9.98 3.82
N PRO A 142 -5.53 9.59 4.99
CA PRO A 142 -5.38 8.21 5.45
C PRO A 142 -5.99 7.24 4.44
N ILE A 143 -5.33 6.12 4.24
CA ILE A 143 -5.78 5.07 3.33
C ILE A 143 -6.07 3.78 4.09
N ARG A 144 -6.99 2.99 3.58
CA ARG A 144 -7.25 1.65 4.09
C ARG A 144 -6.07 0.74 3.73
N THR A 145 -5.60 -0.03 4.71
CA THR A 145 -4.45 -0.93 4.59
C THR A 145 -4.72 -2.24 5.31
N PHE A 146 -3.99 -3.29 4.96
CA PHE A 146 -4.03 -4.54 5.72
C PHE A 146 -3.29 -4.40 7.07
N PRO A 147 -2.08 -3.83 7.15
CA PRO A 147 -1.48 -3.52 8.45
C PRO A 147 -2.37 -2.61 9.28
N GLY A 148 -2.59 -2.97 10.52
CA GLY A 148 -3.54 -2.33 11.44
C GLY A 148 -4.91 -3.00 11.48
N SER A 149 -5.15 -4.05 10.70
CA SER A 149 -6.40 -4.81 10.76
C SER A 149 -6.47 -5.69 12.00
N ILE A 150 -7.71 -5.85 12.52
CA ILE A 150 -8.05 -6.78 13.60
C ILE A 150 -9.19 -7.65 13.06
N LEU A 151 -8.96 -8.95 12.95
CA LEU A 151 -9.80 -9.84 12.17
C LEU A 151 -10.13 -11.12 12.93
N ASN A 152 -11.33 -11.64 12.80
CA ASN A 152 -11.65 -12.97 13.28
C ASN A 152 -10.90 -14.02 12.44
N LYS A 153 -10.18 -14.95 13.09
CA LYS A 153 -9.40 -15.99 12.42
C LYS A 153 -10.23 -16.84 11.44
N LYS A 154 -11.50 -17.05 11.74
CA LYS A 154 -12.43 -17.84 10.88
C LYS A 154 -12.57 -17.30 9.45
N ILE A 155 -12.32 -15.99 9.21
CA ILE A 155 -12.46 -15.40 7.88
C ILE A 155 -11.42 -15.95 6.88
N PHE A 156 -10.25 -16.38 7.39
CA PHE A 156 -9.22 -17.00 6.54
C PHE A 156 -9.66 -18.36 5.98
N ASN A 157 -10.61 -19.03 6.62
CA ASN A 157 -11.21 -20.27 6.07
C ASN A 157 -12.11 -19.95 4.86
N ARG A 158 -12.69 -18.75 4.81
CA ARG A 158 -13.54 -18.29 3.69
C ARG A 158 -12.71 -17.65 2.58
N CYS A 159 -11.90 -16.66 2.92
CA CYS A 159 -11.10 -15.91 1.95
C CYS A 159 -9.85 -16.66 1.47
N GLY A 160 -9.43 -17.72 2.19
CA GLY A 160 -8.12 -18.33 2.03
C GLY A 160 -6.99 -17.48 2.61
N LEU A 161 -5.79 -18.03 2.57
CA LEU A 161 -4.57 -17.38 3.04
C LEU A 161 -4.01 -16.39 2.01
N PHE A 162 -2.94 -15.69 2.35
CA PHE A 162 -2.22 -14.81 1.43
C PHE A 162 -1.49 -15.60 0.33
N ILE A 163 -1.30 -14.97 -0.82
CA ILE A 163 -0.43 -15.50 -1.87
C ILE A 163 1.01 -15.45 -1.39
N GLU A 164 1.68 -16.60 -1.34
CA GLU A 164 3.04 -16.74 -0.81
C GLU A 164 4.13 -16.42 -1.84
N SER A 165 3.81 -16.58 -3.13
CA SER A 165 4.77 -16.43 -4.23
C SER A 165 5.01 -14.99 -4.68
N THR A 166 4.44 -13.98 -4.01
CA THR A 166 4.59 -12.59 -4.39
C THR A 166 5.28 -11.73 -3.33
N ARG A 167 6.19 -10.87 -3.77
CA ARG A 167 6.90 -9.92 -2.90
C ARG A 167 6.09 -8.66 -2.59
N ALA A 168 5.02 -8.39 -3.31
CA ALA A 168 4.19 -7.20 -3.12
C ALA A 168 2.81 -7.38 -3.73
N GLY A 169 1.81 -6.76 -3.10
CA GLY A 169 0.41 -6.77 -3.55
C GLY A 169 -0.42 -7.90 -2.97
N GLU A 170 0.17 -8.76 -2.14
CA GLU A 170 -0.52 -9.86 -1.45
C GLU A 170 -1.63 -9.37 -0.53
N ASP A 171 -1.43 -8.22 0.11
CA ASP A 171 -2.40 -7.55 0.96
C ASP A 171 -3.58 -7.02 0.15
N GLY A 172 -3.32 -6.34 -0.96
CA GLY A 172 -4.35 -5.85 -1.88
C GLY A 172 -5.16 -6.99 -2.50
N ASP A 173 -4.52 -8.09 -2.88
CA ASP A 173 -5.20 -9.29 -3.37
C ASP A 173 -6.12 -9.88 -2.30
N TRP A 174 -5.62 -10.06 -1.07
CA TRP A 174 -6.40 -10.61 0.01
C TRP A 174 -7.60 -9.72 0.38
N MET A 175 -7.38 -8.40 0.49
CA MET A 175 -8.43 -7.42 0.76
C MET A 175 -9.53 -7.45 -0.33
N SER A 176 -9.13 -7.59 -1.59
CA SER A 176 -10.08 -7.73 -2.70
C SER A 176 -10.89 -9.02 -2.63
N ARG A 177 -10.27 -10.14 -2.25
CA ARG A 177 -11.00 -11.41 -2.05
C ARG A 177 -11.99 -11.33 -0.89
N ALA A 178 -11.62 -10.65 0.19
CA ALA A 178 -12.52 -10.42 1.32
C ALA A 178 -13.74 -9.57 0.91
N GLU A 179 -13.55 -8.53 0.10
CA GLU A 179 -14.64 -7.72 -0.44
C GLU A 179 -15.54 -8.51 -1.39
N LEU A 180 -14.97 -9.30 -2.30
CA LEU A 180 -15.74 -10.13 -3.23
C LEU A 180 -16.58 -11.20 -2.53
N GLN A 181 -16.17 -11.64 -1.34
CA GLN A 181 -16.89 -12.60 -0.51
C GLN A 181 -17.80 -11.93 0.52
N GLU A 182 -17.97 -10.61 0.42
CA GLU A 182 -18.87 -9.84 1.29
C GLU A 182 -18.60 -10.09 2.79
N ILE A 183 -17.31 -10.20 3.17
CA ILE A 183 -16.93 -10.32 4.57
C ILE A 183 -17.17 -8.97 5.25
N ASP A 184 -17.89 -8.98 6.37
CA ASP A 184 -18.21 -7.77 7.11
C ASP A 184 -17.00 -7.26 7.90
N ILE A 185 -16.17 -6.44 7.25
CA ILE A 185 -15.00 -5.80 7.85
C ILE A 185 -15.19 -4.27 7.78
N VAL A 186 -15.32 -3.63 8.94
CA VAL A 186 -15.60 -2.20 9.03
C VAL A 186 -14.33 -1.34 8.98
N ASN A 187 -14.48 -0.08 8.56
CA ASN A 187 -13.39 0.89 8.57
C ASN A 187 -13.33 1.59 9.94
N PRO A 188 -12.17 1.65 10.61
CA PRO A 188 -12.02 2.35 11.87
C PRO A 188 -11.92 3.87 11.68
N GLU A 189 -12.18 4.62 12.75
CA GLU A 189 -11.82 6.05 12.82
C GLU A 189 -10.35 6.22 13.14
N GLU A 190 -9.81 5.34 13.99
CA GLU A 190 -8.43 5.35 14.43
C GLU A 190 -7.44 5.24 13.26
N ILE A 191 -6.40 6.06 13.28
CA ILE A 191 -5.42 6.19 12.20
C ILE A 191 -4.04 5.81 12.75
N LEU A 192 -3.43 4.81 12.12
CA LEU A 192 -2.06 4.43 12.42
C LEU A 192 -1.08 5.28 11.61
N ASN A 193 0.00 5.69 12.25
CA ASN A 193 1.10 6.31 11.55
C ASN A 193 2.02 5.26 10.93
N TYR A 194 2.50 5.55 9.73
CA TYR A 194 3.42 4.67 9.02
C TYR A 194 4.69 5.43 8.64
N ASP A 195 5.78 5.14 9.36
CA ASP A 195 7.06 5.81 9.14
C ASP A 195 7.95 5.02 8.19
N GLN A 196 7.75 5.25 6.91
CA GLN A 196 8.58 4.65 5.87
C GLN A 196 9.21 5.68 4.94
N LEU A 197 8.55 6.83 4.74
CA LEU A 197 9.00 7.81 3.75
C LEU A 197 10.16 8.68 4.24
N ASN A 198 10.29 8.89 5.56
CA ASN A 198 11.31 9.78 6.10
C ASN A 198 12.75 9.27 5.92
N SER A 199 12.94 7.96 5.92
CA SER A 199 14.24 7.30 5.69
C SER A 199 14.48 6.89 4.23
N MET A 200 13.55 7.25 3.32
CA MET A 200 13.58 6.80 1.93
C MET A 200 14.39 7.75 1.04
N SER A 201 15.34 7.22 0.29
CA SER A 201 15.99 7.94 -0.81
C SER A 201 15.22 7.74 -2.11
N ILE A 202 15.42 8.63 -3.10
CA ILE A 202 14.81 8.50 -4.43
C ILE A 202 15.13 7.16 -5.09
N LYS A 203 16.35 6.68 -4.95
CA LYS A 203 16.80 5.37 -5.48
C LYS A 203 16.01 4.22 -4.84
N LYS A 204 15.83 4.26 -3.51
CA LYS A 204 15.04 3.26 -2.77
C LYS A 204 13.57 3.33 -3.18
N LEU A 205 13.02 4.53 -3.38
CA LEU A 205 11.64 4.73 -3.84
C LEU A 205 11.43 4.11 -5.22
N ILE A 206 12.30 4.41 -6.19
CA ILE A 206 12.21 3.86 -7.56
C ILE A 206 12.33 2.33 -7.53
N LYS A 207 13.31 1.77 -6.79
CA LYS A 207 13.48 0.32 -6.67
C LYS A 207 12.23 -0.35 -6.07
N LYS A 208 11.66 0.26 -5.01
CA LYS A 208 10.41 -0.22 -4.39
C LYS A 208 9.24 -0.12 -5.37
N TRP A 209 9.12 1.01 -6.10
CA TRP A 209 8.05 1.25 -7.05
C TRP A 209 8.09 0.25 -8.22
N PHE A 210 9.28 0.04 -8.79
CA PHE A 210 9.51 -0.98 -9.82
C PHE A 210 9.09 -2.37 -9.34
N ARG A 211 9.65 -2.81 -8.21
CA ARG A 211 9.33 -4.12 -7.63
C ARG A 211 7.84 -4.30 -7.39
N ASN A 212 7.19 -3.33 -6.72
CA ASN A 212 5.78 -3.45 -6.38
C ASN A 212 4.88 -3.52 -7.62
N ASN A 213 5.18 -2.74 -8.68
CA ASN A 213 4.42 -2.80 -9.92
C ASN A 213 4.71 -4.09 -10.73
N MET A 214 5.93 -4.59 -10.72
CA MET A 214 6.31 -5.84 -11.37
C MET A 214 5.57 -7.04 -10.77
N PHE A 215 5.59 -7.19 -9.45
CA PHE A 215 4.87 -8.28 -8.77
C PHE A 215 3.35 -8.07 -8.84
N GLY A 216 2.87 -6.86 -8.59
CA GLY A 216 1.44 -6.55 -8.68
C GLY A 216 0.84 -6.89 -10.04
N ALA A 217 1.56 -6.64 -11.13
CA ALA A 217 1.10 -6.94 -12.51
C ALA A 217 0.81 -8.45 -12.74
N LYS A 218 1.39 -9.33 -11.92
CA LYS A 218 1.17 -10.79 -12.01
C LYS A 218 -0.09 -11.24 -11.25
N LEU A 219 -0.64 -10.41 -10.38
CA LEU A 219 -1.78 -10.75 -9.52
C LEU A 219 -3.12 -10.62 -10.26
N PRO A 220 -4.09 -11.52 -10.01
CA PRO A 220 -5.43 -11.47 -10.61
C PRO A 220 -6.16 -10.15 -10.34
N PHE A 221 -6.02 -9.61 -9.14
CA PHE A 221 -6.60 -8.34 -8.72
C PHE A 221 -6.26 -7.17 -9.65
N TYR A 222 -5.00 -7.05 -10.08
CA TYR A 222 -4.58 -6.01 -11.01
C TYR A 222 -5.03 -6.25 -12.45
N ARG A 223 -5.29 -7.52 -12.84
CA ARG A 223 -5.81 -7.87 -14.17
C ARG A 223 -7.29 -7.54 -14.34
N ALA A 224 -8.05 -7.59 -13.25
CA ALA A 224 -9.49 -7.31 -13.25
C ALA A 224 -9.81 -5.80 -13.29
N HIS A 225 -8.82 -4.93 -13.12
CA HIS A 225 -9.06 -3.49 -13.10
C HIS A 225 -9.45 -2.96 -14.48
N ARG A 226 -10.57 -2.21 -14.51
CA ARG A 226 -11.12 -1.45 -15.66
C ARG A 226 -10.11 -0.52 -16.34
N ASP A 227 -8.96 -0.27 -15.73
CA ASP A 227 -7.90 0.61 -16.24
C ASP A 227 -7.43 0.19 -17.64
N PHE A 228 -7.48 -1.10 -17.97
CA PHE A 228 -7.14 -1.58 -19.30
C PHE A 228 -8.04 -0.97 -20.39
N TYR A 229 -9.35 -0.88 -20.16
CA TYR A 229 -10.28 -0.28 -21.12
C TYR A 229 -10.03 1.22 -21.29
N TYR A 230 -9.74 1.94 -20.20
CA TYR A 230 -9.39 3.35 -20.30
C TYR A 230 -8.09 3.58 -21.06
N TYR A 231 -7.08 2.74 -20.84
CA TYR A 231 -5.83 2.80 -21.61
C TYR A 231 -6.07 2.47 -23.10
N ALA A 232 -6.88 1.46 -23.41
CA ALA A 232 -7.22 1.10 -24.78
C ALA A 232 -8.00 2.23 -25.48
N ILE A 233 -9.02 2.78 -24.83
CA ILE A 233 -9.80 3.92 -25.37
C ILE A 233 -8.91 5.15 -25.55
N SER A 234 -8.05 5.46 -24.57
CA SER A 234 -7.10 6.57 -24.66
C SER A 234 -6.12 6.37 -25.82
N PHE A 235 -5.61 5.17 -26.01
CA PHE A 235 -4.73 4.83 -27.12
C PHE A 235 -5.42 5.04 -28.46
N VAL A 236 -6.64 4.55 -28.63
CA VAL A 236 -7.42 4.73 -29.85
C VAL A 236 -7.69 6.22 -30.11
N ALA A 237 -8.08 6.98 -29.08
CA ALA A 237 -8.29 8.42 -29.21
C ALA A 237 -7.01 9.16 -29.65
N VAL A 238 -5.86 8.78 -29.11
CA VAL A 238 -4.56 9.32 -29.52
C VAL A 238 -4.25 8.98 -30.97
N VAL A 239 -4.45 7.73 -31.39
CA VAL A 239 -4.23 7.29 -32.79
C VAL A 239 -5.12 8.10 -33.75
N ILE A 240 -6.39 8.29 -33.44
CA ILE A 240 -7.31 9.10 -34.24
C ILE A 240 -6.84 10.55 -34.32
N ALA A 241 -6.49 11.17 -33.17
CA ALA A 241 -6.03 12.55 -33.12
C ALA A 241 -4.77 12.78 -33.95
N PHE A 242 -3.82 11.85 -33.94
CA PHE A 242 -2.58 11.92 -34.72
C PHE A 242 -2.79 11.71 -36.21
N ASN A 243 -3.82 10.96 -36.60
CA ASN A 243 -4.13 10.66 -37.99
C ASN A 243 -5.40 11.37 -38.48
N TRP A 244 -5.87 12.39 -37.78
CA TRP A 244 -7.13 13.08 -38.05
C TRP A 244 -7.28 13.50 -39.51
N ASN A 245 -6.30 14.25 -40.05
CA ASN A 245 -6.35 14.74 -41.44
C ASN A 245 -6.32 13.62 -42.48
N TRP A 246 -5.70 12.48 -42.19
CA TRP A 246 -5.74 11.32 -43.03
C TRP A 246 -7.10 10.63 -43.01
N ILE A 247 -7.66 10.44 -41.81
CA ILE A 247 -8.90 9.66 -41.61
C ILE A 247 -10.13 10.44 -42.11
N LEU A 248 -10.22 11.75 -41.78
CA LEU A 248 -11.42 12.54 -41.99
C LEU A 248 -11.31 13.53 -43.17
N ALA A 249 -10.14 13.95 -43.55
CA ALA A 249 -9.92 14.92 -44.62
C ALA A 249 -9.15 14.36 -45.84
N SER A 250 -8.66 13.10 -45.79
CA SER A 250 -7.83 12.49 -46.85
C SER A 250 -6.65 13.38 -47.30
N TRP A 251 -6.10 14.19 -46.38
CA TRP A 251 -5.09 15.23 -46.63
C TRP A 251 -5.55 16.37 -47.57
N ASP A 252 -6.84 16.48 -47.85
CA ASP A 252 -7.41 17.57 -48.63
C ASP A 252 -7.52 18.84 -47.76
N GLU A 253 -6.74 19.85 -48.09
CA GLU A 253 -6.71 21.13 -47.38
C GLU A 253 -7.98 21.96 -47.55
N GLU A 254 -8.79 21.71 -48.57
CA GLU A 254 -10.09 22.34 -48.82
C GLU A 254 -11.22 21.69 -48.00
N SER A 255 -10.96 20.51 -47.45
CA SER A 255 -11.95 19.82 -46.63
C SER A 255 -12.25 20.59 -45.36
N ILE A 256 -13.55 20.70 -44.98
CA ILE A 256 -14.01 21.31 -43.73
C ILE A 256 -13.49 20.57 -42.48
N PHE A 257 -13.02 19.34 -42.61
CA PHE A 257 -12.44 18.52 -41.52
C PHE A 257 -10.93 18.65 -41.44
N PHE A 258 -10.27 19.33 -42.40
CA PHE A 258 -8.84 19.53 -42.34
C PHE A 258 -8.43 20.51 -41.26
N ILE A 259 -7.55 20.09 -40.35
CA ILE A 259 -7.02 20.92 -39.28
C ILE A 259 -5.50 21.06 -39.42
N PRO A 260 -4.99 22.25 -39.79
CA PRO A 260 -3.56 22.48 -39.89
C PRO A 260 -2.84 22.15 -38.57
N TYR A 261 -1.70 21.49 -38.67
CA TYR A 261 -0.86 21.14 -37.50
C TYR A 261 -1.55 20.28 -36.42
N ILE A 262 -2.62 19.56 -36.75
CA ILE A 262 -3.43 18.77 -35.78
C ILE A 262 -2.57 17.88 -34.88
N THR A 263 -1.52 17.25 -35.44
CA THR A 263 -0.62 16.40 -34.66
C THR A 263 0.14 17.20 -33.59
N LYS A 264 0.67 18.38 -33.92
CA LYS A 264 1.36 19.25 -32.98
C LYS A 264 0.43 19.77 -31.90
N ILE A 265 -0.78 20.18 -32.29
CA ILE A 265 -1.83 20.65 -31.36
C ILE A 265 -2.22 19.51 -30.41
N SER A 266 -2.44 18.30 -30.92
CA SER A 266 -2.80 17.12 -30.12
C SER A 266 -1.71 16.76 -29.10
N ILE A 267 -0.43 16.78 -29.50
CA ILE A 267 0.70 16.55 -28.60
C ILE A 267 0.70 17.60 -27.49
N LEU A 268 0.52 18.87 -27.81
CA LEU A 268 0.52 19.96 -26.83
C LEU A 268 -0.64 19.79 -25.83
N ILE A 269 -1.83 19.50 -26.31
CA ILE A 269 -3.01 19.26 -25.46
C ILE A 269 -2.77 18.06 -24.53
N ILE A 270 -2.29 16.95 -25.05
CA ILE A 270 -1.99 15.74 -24.25
C ILE A 270 -0.95 16.07 -23.18
N LEU A 271 0.09 16.81 -23.54
CA LEU A 271 1.13 17.22 -22.60
C LEU A 271 0.58 18.13 -21.48
N ILE A 272 -0.24 19.13 -21.82
CA ILE A 272 -0.88 20.02 -20.86
C ILE A 272 -1.79 19.22 -19.91
N ILE A 273 -2.62 18.32 -20.46
CA ILE A 273 -3.48 17.45 -19.64
C ILE A 273 -2.64 16.59 -18.70
N TYR A 274 -1.57 15.97 -19.22
CA TYR A 274 -0.70 15.11 -18.41
C TYR A 274 -0.01 15.91 -17.28
N ILE A 275 0.52 17.08 -17.58
CA ILE A 275 1.11 18.01 -16.60
C ILE A 275 0.09 18.36 -15.51
N PHE A 276 -1.12 18.76 -15.90
CA PHE A 276 -2.20 19.08 -14.98
C PHE A 276 -2.58 17.88 -14.10
N MET A 277 -2.80 16.72 -14.73
CA MET A 277 -3.20 15.50 -14.02
C MET A 277 -2.16 15.06 -13.00
N ARG A 278 -0.88 14.99 -13.40
CA ARG A 278 0.19 14.45 -12.54
C ARG A 278 0.75 15.47 -11.55
N GLY A 279 0.80 16.74 -11.93
CA GLY A 279 1.34 17.80 -11.09
C GLY A 279 0.32 18.37 -10.09
N ILE A 280 -0.98 18.38 -10.42
CA ILE A 280 -1.99 19.08 -9.64
C ILE A 280 -3.15 18.16 -9.24
N PHE A 281 -3.88 17.60 -10.21
CA PHE A 281 -5.15 16.96 -9.96
C PHE A 281 -5.02 15.73 -9.06
N LEU A 282 -4.13 14.79 -9.41
CA LEU A 282 -3.95 13.56 -8.63
C LEU A 282 -3.40 13.82 -7.22
N PRO A 283 -2.38 14.67 -6.99
CA PRO A 283 -1.98 15.07 -5.66
C PRO A 283 -3.12 15.69 -4.85
N LYS A 284 -3.89 16.65 -5.44
CA LYS A 284 -5.05 17.25 -4.79
C LYS A 284 -6.12 16.22 -4.44
N LYS A 285 -6.46 15.31 -5.34
CA LYS A 285 -7.42 14.21 -5.10
C LYS A 285 -7.00 13.35 -3.91
N LYS A 286 -5.70 13.15 -3.73
CA LYS A 286 -5.10 12.43 -2.59
C LYS A 286 -4.96 13.30 -1.33
N GLY A 287 -5.52 14.52 -1.31
CA GLY A 287 -5.58 15.40 -0.15
C GLY A 287 -4.44 16.42 -0.02
N VAL A 288 -3.48 16.45 -0.95
CA VAL A 288 -2.37 17.42 -0.89
C VAL A 288 -2.91 18.83 -1.08
N ASN A 289 -2.56 19.75 -0.18
CA ASN A 289 -3.00 21.14 -0.25
C ASN A 289 -2.37 21.86 -1.45
N LEU A 290 -3.16 22.73 -2.11
CA LEU A 290 -2.67 23.54 -3.23
C LEU A 290 -1.53 24.47 -2.81
N SER A 291 -1.57 25.01 -1.59
CA SER A 291 -0.50 25.83 -1.03
C SER A 291 0.84 25.09 -0.90
N PHE A 292 0.80 23.78 -0.74
CA PHE A 292 2.02 22.96 -0.79
C PHE A 292 2.47 22.72 -2.24
N ILE A 293 1.54 22.54 -3.18
CA ILE A 293 1.86 22.27 -4.58
C ILE A 293 2.50 23.50 -5.23
N PHE A 294 1.93 24.68 -5.02
CA PHE A 294 2.35 25.92 -5.66
C PHE A 294 3.21 26.82 -4.74
N PRO A 295 4.09 27.64 -5.34
CA PRO A 295 4.42 27.69 -6.77
C PRO A 295 5.50 26.69 -7.20
N ILE A 296 6.42 26.30 -6.31
CA ILE A 296 7.68 25.63 -6.68
C ILE A 296 7.54 24.10 -6.65
N ASN A 297 6.83 23.54 -5.67
CA ASN A 297 6.78 22.10 -5.46
C ASN A 297 6.09 21.35 -6.60
N PHE A 298 5.25 22.05 -7.37
CA PHE A 298 4.65 21.53 -8.59
C PHE A 298 5.68 20.90 -9.53
N ILE A 299 6.84 21.55 -9.72
CA ILE A 299 7.91 21.05 -10.62
C ILE A 299 8.45 19.71 -10.10
N PHE A 300 8.78 19.64 -8.80
CA PHE A 300 9.31 18.41 -8.19
C PHE A 300 8.30 17.28 -8.20
N ILE A 301 7.02 17.59 -7.90
CA ILE A 301 5.91 16.62 -7.94
C ILE A 301 5.73 16.09 -9.37
N PHE A 302 5.73 16.97 -10.37
CA PHE A 302 5.56 16.59 -11.77
C PHE A 302 6.73 15.70 -12.23
N LEU A 303 7.98 16.15 -12.07
CA LEU A 303 9.16 15.41 -12.51
C LEU A 303 9.25 14.03 -11.85
N LEU A 304 9.02 13.95 -10.54
CA LEU A 304 9.01 12.67 -9.84
C LEU A 304 7.85 11.78 -10.31
N SER A 305 6.68 12.35 -10.57
CA SER A 305 5.54 11.60 -11.10
C SER A 305 5.83 10.99 -12.47
N VAL A 306 6.47 11.74 -13.37
CA VAL A 306 6.95 11.22 -14.68
C VAL A 306 7.89 10.04 -14.47
N LEU A 307 8.87 10.18 -13.58
CA LEU A 307 9.83 9.13 -13.28
C LEU A 307 9.16 7.86 -12.72
N LEU A 308 8.17 8.02 -11.84
CA LEU A 308 7.40 6.91 -11.30
C LEU A 308 6.52 6.24 -12.37
N ASP A 309 5.94 7.00 -13.30
CA ASP A 309 5.15 6.44 -14.40
C ASP A 309 6.02 5.66 -15.39
N LEU A 310 7.19 6.17 -15.73
CA LEU A 310 8.19 5.44 -16.55
C LEU A 310 8.63 4.17 -15.84
N THR A 311 8.91 4.25 -14.53
CA THR A 311 9.27 3.09 -13.71
C THR A 311 8.15 2.04 -13.71
N LYS A 312 6.89 2.46 -13.59
CA LYS A 312 5.72 1.58 -13.66
C LYS A 312 5.60 0.91 -15.03
N ALA A 313 5.77 1.66 -16.11
CA ALA A 313 5.70 1.12 -17.47
C ALA A 313 6.78 0.06 -17.73
N LEU A 314 8.02 0.34 -17.31
CA LEU A 314 9.13 -0.61 -17.41
C LEU A 314 8.89 -1.87 -16.56
N ALA A 315 8.38 -1.72 -15.33
CA ALA A 315 8.07 -2.84 -14.46
C ALA A 315 6.97 -3.73 -15.06
N PHE A 316 5.96 -3.12 -15.69
CA PHE A 316 4.87 -3.84 -16.35
C PHE A 316 5.37 -4.59 -17.59
N ALA A 317 6.22 -3.96 -18.41
CA ALA A 317 6.85 -4.61 -19.55
C ALA A 317 7.71 -5.80 -19.08
N TYR A 318 8.58 -5.58 -18.08
CA TYR A 318 9.43 -6.63 -17.52
C TYR A 318 8.63 -7.82 -16.97
N SER A 319 7.51 -7.57 -16.28
CA SER A 319 6.67 -8.62 -15.71
C SER A 319 6.12 -9.64 -16.73
N LYS A 320 6.07 -9.28 -18.02
CA LYS A 320 5.64 -10.15 -19.12
C LYS A 320 6.75 -11.09 -19.61
N PHE A 321 8.01 -10.70 -19.42
CA PHE A 321 9.18 -11.48 -19.84
C PHE A 321 9.71 -12.36 -18.70
N ASP A 322 9.46 -11.99 -17.46
CA ASP A 322 9.85 -12.74 -16.27
C ASP A 322 8.73 -13.77 -15.92
N ARG A 323 8.68 -14.84 -16.73
CA ARG A 323 7.75 -15.97 -16.56
C ARG A 323 8.42 -17.13 -15.83
#